data_e9cce6e52405d6b399af7c216337c0f9
#
_entry.id   e9cce6e52405d6b399af7c216337c0f9
#
_cell.length_a   1.000
_cell.length_b   1.000
_cell.length_c   1.000
_cell.angle_alpha   90.00
_cell.angle_beta   90.00
_cell.angle_gamma   90.00
#
_symmetry.space_group_name_H-M   'P 1'
#
loop_
_entity.id
_entity.type
_entity.pdbx_description
1 polymer ?
#
loop_
_entity_poly.entity_id
_entity_poly.type
_entity_poly.pdbx_seq_one_letter_code
_entity_poly.pdbx_strand_id
1 'polypeptide(L)'
;MPIGMLMQFTGVTTGQYDAVMKEMGLLGNAGDWPKGLVGHIAGTTPEAGFCVMDVWDSQAEFESFLQGRLMPAFQKVGGIPEPKVTPIAVYNSYRRS
;
A
#
# COMPACT_ATOMS: atom_id res chain seq x y z
N MET A 1 -13.73 9.51 -8.18
CA MET A 1 -12.51 9.83 -8.93
C MET A 1 -11.38 8.96 -8.43
N PRO A 2 -10.67 8.27 -9.32
CA PRO A 2 -9.52 7.48 -8.89
C PRO A 2 -8.42 8.36 -8.32
N ILE A 3 -7.70 7.82 -7.35
CA ILE A 3 -6.57 8.50 -6.74
C ILE A 3 -5.40 7.52 -6.62
N GLY A 4 -4.20 8.00 -6.92
CA GLY A 4 -2.98 7.26 -6.65
C GLY A 4 -2.44 7.63 -5.28
N MET A 5 -1.91 6.63 -4.57
CA MET A 5 -1.28 6.85 -3.27
C MET A 5 0.12 6.25 -3.33
N LEU A 6 1.10 7.13 -3.28
CA LEU A 6 2.50 6.72 -3.22
C LEU A 6 2.95 6.74 -1.76
N MET A 7 3.36 5.59 -1.25
CA MET A 7 3.90 5.48 0.10
C MET A 7 5.38 5.12 0.02
N GLN A 8 6.22 5.95 0.63
CA GLN A 8 7.66 5.76 0.63
C GLN A 8 8.15 5.53 2.05
N PHE A 9 8.85 4.40 2.23
CA PHE A 9 9.38 3.99 3.52
C PHE A 9 10.90 4.01 3.45
N THR A 10 11.55 4.37 4.56
CA THR A 10 13.01 4.29 4.68
C THR A 10 13.34 3.14 5.63
N GLY A 11 14.22 2.26 5.19
CA GLY A 11 14.71 1.17 6.05
C GLY A 11 13.77 0.00 6.21
N VAL A 12 12.70 -0.07 5.42
CA VAL A 12 11.79 -1.22 5.44
C VAL A 12 12.31 -2.28 4.47
N THR A 13 12.33 -3.54 4.92
CA THR A 13 12.79 -4.68 4.13
C THR A 13 11.59 -5.39 3.48
N THR A 14 11.89 -6.22 2.49
CA THR A 14 10.86 -7.08 1.89
C THR A 14 10.25 -8.02 2.92
N GLY A 15 11.05 -8.50 3.89
CA GLY A 15 10.54 -9.35 4.96
C GLY A 15 9.53 -8.63 5.85
N GLN A 16 9.79 -7.36 6.16
CA GLN A 16 8.83 -6.54 6.92
C GLN A 16 7.55 -6.29 6.13
N TYR A 17 7.67 -6.02 4.85
CA TYR A 17 6.51 -5.88 3.97
C TYR A 17 5.67 -7.15 3.96
N ASP A 18 6.31 -8.30 3.80
CA ASP A 18 5.62 -9.59 3.79
C ASP A 18 4.91 -9.86 5.12
N ALA A 19 5.54 -9.48 6.24
CA ALA A 19 4.91 -9.65 7.56
C ALA A 19 3.65 -8.81 7.69
N VAL A 20 3.67 -7.57 7.20
CA VAL A 20 2.49 -6.70 7.22
C VAL A 20 1.40 -7.26 6.32
N MET A 21 1.74 -7.70 5.12
CA MET A 21 0.78 -8.29 4.19
C MET A 21 0.16 -9.55 4.74
N LYS A 22 0.97 -10.41 5.37
CA LYS A 22 0.49 -11.62 6.01
C LYS A 22 -0.49 -11.30 7.13
N GLU A 23 -0.18 -10.27 7.92
CA GLU A 23 -1.06 -9.84 9.02
C GLU A 23 -2.43 -9.39 8.51
N MET A 24 -2.48 -8.80 7.34
CA MET A 24 -3.74 -8.36 6.72
C MET A 24 -4.44 -9.47 5.92
N GLY A 25 -3.80 -10.63 5.76
CA GLY A 25 -4.34 -11.70 4.94
C GLY A 25 -4.21 -11.46 3.43
N LEU A 26 -3.24 -10.65 3.02
CA LEU A 26 -3.07 -10.24 1.63
C LEU A 26 -1.82 -10.80 0.95
N LEU A 27 -1.13 -11.73 1.60
CA LEU A 27 0.08 -12.29 1.02
C LEU A 27 -0.27 -13.14 -0.19
N GLY A 28 0.30 -12.79 -1.34
CA GLY A 28 0.01 -13.45 -2.61
C GLY A 28 -1.25 -12.91 -3.27
N ASN A 29 -1.63 -13.53 -4.39
CA ASN A 29 -2.74 -13.04 -5.20
C ASN A 29 -4.11 -13.54 -4.76
N ALA A 30 -4.15 -14.46 -3.80
CA ALA A 30 -5.39 -15.08 -3.33
C ALA A 30 -5.96 -14.40 -2.09
N GLY A 31 -5.39 -13.26 -1.68
CA GLY A 31 -5.83 -12.56 -0.49
C GLY A 31 -7.16 -11.84 -0.65
N ASP A 32 -7.67 -11.38 0.48
CA ASP A 32 -8.92 -10.63 0.55
C ASP A 32 -8.65 -9.13 0.34
N TRP A 33 -8.31 -8.79 -0.90
CA TRP A 33 -7.96 -7.42 -1.26
C TRP A 33 -9.17 -6.49 -1.16
N PRO A 34 -8.97 -5.22 -0.73
CA PRO A 34 -10.09 -4.28 -0.59
C PRO A 34 -10.78 -4.01 -1.92
N LYS A 35 -12.09 -3.85 -1.89
CA LYS A 35 -12.88 -3.62 -3.10
C LYS A 35 -12.51 -2.34 -3.83
N GLY A 36 -12.14 -1.29 -3.10
CA GLY A 36 -11.81 -0.01 -3.70
C GLY A 36 -10.42 0.05 -4.31
N LEU A 37 -9.61 -1.00 -4.15
CA LEU A 37 -8.25 -1.03 -4.70
C LEU A 37 -8.30 -1.43 -6.17
N VAL A 38 -7.82 -0.54 -7.03
CA VAL A 38 -7.78 -0.77 -8.48
C VAL A 38 -6.47 -1.41 -8.90
N GLY A 39 -5.36 -1.02 -8.29
CA GLY A 39 -4.06 -1.56 -8.60
C GLY A 39 -3.07 -1.35 -7.48
N HIS A 40 -2.06 -2.21 -7.39
CA HIS A 40 -1.07 -2.18 -6.31
C HIS A 40 0.25 -2.71 -6.84
N ILE A 41 1.31 -1.97 -6.60
CA ILE A 41 2.68 -2.45 -6.80
C ILE A 41 3.51 -2.11 -5.57
N ALA A 42 4.49 -2.92 -5.27
CA ALA A 42 5.41 -2.68 -4.18
C ALA A 42 6.81 -3.15 -4.59
N GLY A 43 7.82 -2.44 -4.14
CA GLY A 43 9.17 -2.80 -4.48
C GLY A 43 10.21 -1.93 -3.79
N THR A 44 11.45 -2.31 -3.95
CA THR A 44 12.58 -1.59 -3.39
C THR A 44 13.11 -0.57 -4.40
N THR A 45 13.69 0.51 -3.87
CA THR A 45 14.34 1.53 -4.69
C THR A 45 15.86 1.39 -4.56
N PRO A 46 16.64 1.95 -5.53
CA PRO A 46 18.11 1.86 -5.46
C PRO A 46 18.72 2.47 -4.21
N GLU A 47 18.04 3.39 -3.56
CA GLU A 47 18.55 4.11 -2.39
C GLU A 47 18.07 3.50 -1.07
N ALA A 48 17.91 2.19 -1.03
CA ALA A 48 17.51 1.44 0.17
C ALA A 48 16.14 1.84 0.69
N GLY A 49 15.29 2.35 -0.17
CA GLY A 49 13.90 2.65 0.16
C GLY A 49 12.98 1.52 -0.20
N PHE A 50 11.74 1.60 0.27
CA PHE A 50 10.67 0.70 -0.12
C PHE A 50 9.48 1.55 -0.52
N CYS A 51 8.91 1.27 -1.68
CA CYS A 51 7.79 2.03 -2.21
C CYS A 51 6.58 1.15 -2.42
N VAL A 52 5.42 1.68 -2.10
CA VAL A 52 4.14 1.09 -2.45
C VAL A 52 3.37 2.11 -3.26
N MET A 53 2.88 1.71 -4.42
CA MET A 53 2.05 2.58 -5.25
C MET A 53 0.70 1.91 -5.46
N ASP A 54 -0.33 2.55 -4.98
CA ASP A 54 -1.70 2.06 -5.10
C ASP A 54 -2.53 3.00 -5.95
N VAL A 55 -3.50 2.43 -6.65
CA VAL A 55 -4.58 3.22 -7.25
C VAL A 55 -5.87 2.76 -6.61
N TRP A 56 -6.65 3.74 -6.12
CA TRP A 56 -7.91 3.50 -5.41
C TRP A 56 -9.05 4.19 -6.15
N ASP A 57 -10.25 3.64 -6.03
CA ASP A 57 -11.44 4.26 -6.60
C ASP A 57 -11.71 5.64 -6.02
N SER A 58 -11.39 5.84 -4.74
CA SER A 58 -11.56 7.13 -4.07
C SER A 58 -10.62 7.22 -2.87
N GLN A 59 -10.39 8.45 -2.42
CA GLN A 59 -9.61 8.68 -1.22
C GLN A 59 -10.27 8.07 0.02
N ALA A 60 -11.59 8.11 0.09
CA ALA A 60 -12.33 7.53 1.21
C ALA A 60 -12.08 6.03 1.33
N GLU A 61 -12.01 5.32 0.21
CA GLU A 61 -11.69 3.89 0.22
C GLU A 61 -10.29 3.63 0.75
N PHE A 62 -9.31 4.45 0.34
CA PHE A 62 -7.96 4.35 0.87
C PHE A 62 -7.91 4.61 2.37
N GLU A 63 -8.57 5.67 2.83
CA GLU A 63 -8.57 6.02 4.24
C GLU A 63 -9.22 4.95 5.11
N SER A 64 -10.29 4.35 4.62
CA SER A 64 -10.96 3.25 5.28
C SER A 64 -10.02 2.05 5.45
N PHE A 65 -9.28 1.72 4.40
CA PHE A 65 -8.28 0.65 4.45
C PHE A 65 -7.13 1.00 5.40
N LEU A 66 -6.63 2.23 5.32
CA LEU A 66 -5.53 2.69 6.16
C LEU A 66 -5.88 2.56 7.63
N GLN A 67 -7.03 3.07 8.04
CA GLN A 67 -7.45 3.07 9.44
C GLN A 67 -7.86 1.68 9.92
N GLY A 68 -8.56 0.93 9.09
CA GLY A 68 -9.16 -0.32 9.49
C GLY A 68 -8.24 -1.54 9.38
N ARG A 69 -7.28 -1.52 8.49
CA ARG A 69 -6.44 -2.70 8.24
C ARG A 69 -4.94 -2.41 8.29
N LEU A 70 -4.49 -1.35 7.62
CA LEU A 70 -3.06 -1.11 7.45
C LEU A 70 -2.39 -0.64 8.75
N MET A 71 -2.96 0.35 9.41
CA MET A 71 -2.40 0.87 10.67
C MET A 71 -2.38 -0.20 11.76
N PRO A 72 -3.46 -0.97 11.98
CA PRO A 72 -3.41 -2.07 12.94
C PRO A 72 -2.32 -3.10 12.61
N ALA A 73 -2.12 -3.40 11.33
CA ALA A 73 -1.08 -4.35 10.92
C ALA A 73 0.32 -3.80 11.22
N PHE A 74 0.56 -2.51 10.96
CA PHE A 74 1.82 -1.86 11.31
C PHE A 74 2.10 -1.96 12.81
N GLN A 75 1.10 -1.70 13.62
CA GLN A 75 1.25 -1.77 15.08
C GLN A 75 1.55 -3.18 15.55
N LYS A 76 0.92 -4.17 14.96
CA LYS A 76 1.08 -5.56 15.36
C LYS A 76 2.44 -6.11 14.96
N VAL A 77 2.91 -5.79 13.76
CA VAL A 77 4.24 -6.20 13.30
C VAL A 77 5.34 -5.45 14.08
N GLY A 78 5.13 -4.16 14.29
CA GLY A 78 6.09 -3.31 14.99
C GLY A 78 7.29 -2.93 14.15
N GLY A 79 7.97 -1.86 14.53
CA GLY A 79 9.20 -1.44 13.87
C GLY A 79 9.04 -0.89 12.47
N ILE A 80 7.82 -0.62 12.03
CA ILE A 80 7.57 -0.02 10.72
C ILE A 80 7.57 1.50 10.87
N PRO A 81 8.49 2.21 10.21
CA PRO A 81 8.52 3.67 10.28
C PRO A 81 7.31 4.27 9.54
N GLU A 82 6.96 5.48 9.92
CA GLU A 82 5.89 6.20 9.24
C GLU A 82 6.29 6.51 7.81
N PRO A 83 5.47 6.14 6.81
CA PRO A 83 5.81 6.43 5.42
C PRO A 83 5.54 7.88 5.06
N LYS A 84 6.25 8.36 4.05
CA LYS A 84 5.86 9.57 3.35
C LYS A 84 4.75 9.20 2.38
N VAL A 85 3.58 9.80 2.54
CA VAL A 85 2.42 9.52 1.69
C VAL A 85 2.20 10.69 0.75
N THR A 86 2.18 10.41 -0.54
CA THR A 86 1.97 11.43 -1.57
C THR A 86 0.73 11.04 -2.37
N PRO A 87 -0.37 11.77 -2.25
CA PRO A 87 -1.55 11.53 -3.09
C PRO A 87 -1.31 12.07 -4.49
N ILE A 88 -1.82 11.35 -5.48
CA ILE A 88 -1.70 11.71 -6.89
C ILE A 88 -3.09 11.72 -7.49
N ALA A 89 -3.55 12.89 -7.94
CA ALA A 89 -4.80 12.98 -8.68
C ALA A 89 -4.58 12.35 -10.06
N VAL A 90 -5.30 11.27 -10.33
CA VAL A 90 -5.10 10.54 -11.57
C VAL A 90 -5.61 11.36 -12.75
N TYR A 91 -4.72 11.69 -13.67
CA TYR A 91 -5.05 12.41 -14.88
C TYR A 91 -5.31 11.47 -16.05
N ASN A 92 -4.46 10.45 -16.16
CA ASN A 92 -4.56 9.46 -17.21
C ASN A 92 -4.09 8.13 -16.67
N SER A 93 -4.79 7.06 -17.01
CA SER A 93 -4.43 5.72 -16.57
C SER A 93 -4.73 4.72 -17.66
N TYR A 94 -3.95 3.66 -17.68
CA TYR A 94 -4.15 2.52 -18.55
C TYR A 94 -4.14 1.28 -17.69
N ARG A 95 -5.10 0.39 -17.92
CA ARG A 95 -5.13 -0.89 -17.24
C ARG A 95 -5.32 -2.00 -18.28
N ARG A 96 -4.40 -2.93 -18.24
CA ARG A 96 -4.50 -4.11 -19.09
C ARG A 96 -5.59 -5.03 -18.54
N SER A 97 -6.51 -5.40 -19.38
CA SER A 97 -7.61 -6.30 -19.00
C SER A 97 -7.25 -7.76 -19.22
#